data_5d904d16a0bee74d36972b5506ad6bcc
#
_entry.id   5d904d16a0bee74d36972b5506ad6bcc
#
_cell.length_a   1.000
_cell.length_b   1.000
_cell.length_c   1.000
_cell.angle_alpha   90.00
_cell.angle_beta   90.00
_cell.angle_gamma   90.00
#
_symmetry.space_group_name_H-M   'P 1'
#
loop_
_entity.id
_entity.type
_entity.pdbx_description
1 polymer ?
#
loop_
_entity_poly.entity_id
_entity_poly.type
_entity_poly.pdbx_seq_one_letter_code
_entity_poly.pdbx_strand_id
1 'polypeptide(L)'
;MLVTIGKRIVYAIIICIALLFIALGSMWCLSSHYKLYGVPVLNYHQVNDKYHSALTLDVAQFKKQMEYLHNEGYHTISLDDLYAYMTEGKELPDKPIVLTFDDGYIDNYEDVLPILESYDMQATIFMISDAVNTKRFMSINELKTMDAHKFIVEGHTNHHSILTRIDPSKLDNEIKGGKDTLQAFMGKPIDYLAYPGGFNNAEIQRITSESGYKMAFTVTPGTVKPGQNLYALPRLAIFQGDTPYLSFWMRLHCAPFITYTWQLRDTLRDNGFTKLAGLIPLF
;
A
#
# COMPACT_ATOMS: atom_id res chain seq x y z
N MET A 1 -1.37 31.24 -46.48
CA MET A 1 -0.48 30.35 -45.72
C MET A 1 -0.74 30.42 -44.21
N LEU A 2 -0.73 31.60 -43.55
CA LEU A 2 -0.99 31.76 -42.08
C LEU A 2 -2.38 31.26 -41.62
N VAL A 3 -3.45 31.47 -42.38
CA VAL A 3 -4.81 31.04 -42.08
C VAL A 3 -4.95 29.49 -42.07
N THR A 4 -4.16 28.82 -42.93
CA THR A 4 -4.19 27.35 -43.04
C THR A 4 -3.41 26.70 -41.86
N ILE A 5 -2.35 27.35 -41.34
CA ILE A 5 -1.58 26.90 -40.17
C ILE A 5 -2.45 27.06 -38.93
N GLY A 6 -3.15 28.19 -38.77
CA GLY A 6 -4.05 28.39 -37.62
C GLY A 6 -5.16 27.32 -37.54
N LYS A 7 -5.77 26.98 -38.67
CA LYS A 7 -6.80 25.89 -38.73
C LYS A 7 -6.21 24.52 -38.31
N ARG A 8 -5.01 24.17 -38.75
CA ARG A 8 -4.36 22.90 -38.38
C ARG A 8 -4.05 22.83 -36.88
N ILE A 9 -3.61 23.92 -36.29
CA ILE A 9 -3.37 24.00 -34.83
C ILE A 9 -4.69 23.83 -34.07
N VAL A 10 -5.76 24.49 -34.47
CA VAL A 10 -7.08 24.36 -33.86
C VAL A 10 -7.60 22.92 -33.96
N TYR A 11 -7.49 22.27 -35.14
CA TYR A 11 -7.86 20.86 -35.28
C TYR A 11 -7.01 19.93 -34.41
N ALA A 12 -5.70 20.16 -34.29
CA ALA A 12 -4.84 19.37 -33.42
C ALA A 12 -5.26 19.50 -31.94
N ILE A 13 -5.57 20.71 -31.50
CA ILE A 13 -6.06 20.95 -30.13
C ILE A 13 -7.41 20.22 -29.89
N ILE A 14 -8.35 20.32 -30.84
CA ILE A 14 -9.66 19.63 -30.73
C ILE A 14 -9.47 18.12 -30.68
N ILE A 15 -8.57 17.55 -31.48
CA ILE A 15 -8.26 16.12 -31.46
C ILE A 15 -7.63 15.74 -30.11
N CYS A 16 -6.69 16.50 -29.57
CA CYS A 16 -6.09 16.26 -28.28
C CYS A 16 -7.12 16.30 -27.14
N ILE A 17 -8.04 17.27 -27.17
CA ILE A 17 -9.13 17.38 -26.20
C ILE A 17 -10.10 16.19 -26.34
N ALA A 18 -10.46 15.79 -27.55
CA ALA A 18 -11.32 14.62 -27.78
C ALA A 18 -10.66 13.33 -27.29
N LEU A 19 -9.37 13.13 -27.56
CA LEU A 19 -8.61 11.98 -27.07
C LEU A 19 -8.52 11.98 -25.53
N LEU A 20 -8.36 13.15 -24.91
CA LEU A 20 -8.37 13.30 -23.45
C LEU A 20 -9.75 12.91 -22.88
N PHE A 21 -10.87 13.38 -23.47
CA PHE A 21 -12.20 13.00 -23.03
C PHE A 21 -12.50 11.52 -23.25
N ILE A 22 -12.01 10.91 -24.34
CA ILE A 22 -12.12 9.46 -24.58
C ILE A 22 -11.30 8.70 -23.51
N ALA A 23 -10.08 9.14 -23.20
CA ALA A 23 -9.25 8.53 -22.16
C ALA A 23 -9.90 8.65 -20.78
N LEU A 24 -10.40 9.83 -20.40
CA LEU A 24 -11.10 10.05 -19.12
C LEU A 24 -12.42 9.27 -19.06
N GLY A 25 -13.18 9.22 -20.15
CA GLY A 25 -14.42 8.46 -20.24
C GLY A 25 -14.17 6.95 -20.18
N SER A 26 -13.13 6.44 -20.86
CA SER A 26 -12.74 5.03 -20.74
C SER A 26 -12.21 4.68 -19.34
N MET A 27 -11.45 5.58 -18.72
CA MET A 27 -11.00 5.44 -17.35
C MET A 27 -12.18 5.39 -16.37
N TRP A 28 -13.18 6.27 -16.54
CA TRP A 28 -14.42 6.29 -15.76
C TRP A 28 -15.27 5.03 -15.99
N CYS A 29 -15.46 4.60 -17.24
CA CYS A 29 -16.14 3.35 -17.59
C CYS A 29 -15.43 2.13 -17.03
N LEU A 30 -14.09 2.06 -17.13
CA LEU A 30 -13.30 0.98 -16.52
C LEU A 30 -13.43 0.99 -15.01
N SER A 31 -13.38 2.14 -14.35
CA SER A 31 -13.53 2.23 -12.90
C SER A 31 -14.97 1.94 -12.44
N SER A 32 -15.99 2.32 -13.20
CA SER A 32 -17.39 2.04 -12.88
C SER A 32 -17.84 0.62 -13.22
N HIS A 33 -17.24 0.01 -14.25
CA HIS A 33 -17.50 -1.38 -14.63
C HIS A 33 -16.75 -2.37 -13.75
N TYR A 34 -15.54 -2.02 -13.32
CA TYR A 34 -14.83 -2.63 -12.21
C TYR A 34 -15.23 -1.88 -10.93
N LYS A 35 -16.50 -1.96 -10.48
CA LYS A 35 -16.80 -1.75 -9.04
C LYS A 35 -15.62 -2.35 -8.29
N LEU A 36 -15.02 -1.62 -7.36
CA LEU A 36 -13.85 -2.11 -6.61
C LEU A 36 -14.13 -3.54 -6.11
N TYR A 37 -13.86 -4.52 -6.96
CA TYR A 37 -13.95 -5.93 -6.59
C TYR A 37 -12.73 -6.21 -5.74
N GLY A 38 -12.93 -6.19 -4.44
CA GLY A 38 -11.91 -6.47 -3.46
C GLY A 38 -11.68 -5.31 -2.51
N VAL A 39 -10.89 -5.59 -1.49
CA VAL A 39 -10.57 -4.66 -0.40
C VAL A 39 -9.31 -3.88 -0.75
N PRO A 40 -9.34 -2.54 -0.79
CA PRO A 40 -8.13 -1.74 -0.89
C PRO A 40 -7.34 -1.83 0.42
N VAL A 41 -6.05 -2.08 0.31
CA VAL A 41 -5.08 -2.06 1.41
C VAL A 41 -4.14 -0.89 1.15
N LEU A 42 -4.26 0.19 1.92
CA LEU A 42 -3.41 1.37 1.78
C LEU A 42 -2.09 1.16 2.50
N ASN A 43 -1.00 1.52 1.84
CA ASN A 43 0.34 1.43 2.40
C ASN A 43 0.94 2.82 2.59
N TYR A 44 1.05 3.24 3.83
CA TYR A 44 1.74 4.44 4.31
C TYR A 44 3.09 4.06 4.92
N HIS A 45 3.91 5.06 5.23
CA HIS A 45 5.15 4.94 6.00
C HIS A 45 5.19 6.02 7.07
N GLN A 46 5.87 7.14 6.81
CA GLN A 46 5.96 8.28 7.73
C GLN A 46 4.81 9.27 7.53
N VAL A 47 4.32 9.84 8.61
CA VAL A 47 3.37 10.97 8.61
C VAL A 47 3.88 12.01 9.59
N ASN A 48 4.56 13.03 9.11
CA ASN A 48 5.07 14.12 9.94
C ASN A 48 5.44 15.33 9.08
N ASP A 49 5.60 16.50 9.73
CA ASP A 49 6.02 17.75 9.08
C ASP A 49 7.53 18.04 9.31
N LYS A 50 8.29 17.09 9.89
CA LYS A 50 9.71 17.25 10.24
C LYS A 50 10.66 16.76 9.14
N TYR A 51 10.26 15.69 8.44
CA TYR A 51 11.07 15.05 7.40
C TYR A 51 10.36 15.18 6.05
N HIS A 52 11.14 15.28 4.97
CA HIS A 52 10.59 15.42 3.63
C HIS A 52 11.18 14.34 2.72
N SER A 53 10.34 13.40 2.33
CA SER A 53 10.66 12.35 1.36
C SER A 53 9.40 11.93 0.61
N ALA A 54 9.54 11.14 -0.45
CA ALA A 54 8.39 10.58 -1.14
C ALA A 54 7.53 9.66 -0.24
N LEU A 55 8.12 9.11 0.83
CA LEU A 55 7.46 8.21 1.78
C LEU A 55 7.00 8.93 3.06
N THR A 56 7.18 10.24 3.16
CA THR A 56 6.75 11.04 4.32
C THR A 56 5.59 11.93 3.90
N LEU A 57 4.38 11.60 4.34
CA LEU A 57 3.19 12.40 4.06
C LEU A 57 3.04 13.50 5.12
N ASP A 58 2.74 14.73 4.70
CA ASP A 58 2.45 15.83 5.63
C ASP A 58 1.22 15.49 6.49
N VAL A 59 1.23 15.86 7.77
CA VAL A 59 0.15 15.58 8.73
C VAL A 59 -1.20 16.10 8.22
N ALA A 60 -1.23 17.32 7.65
CA ALA A 60 -2.43 17.91 7.09
C ALA A 60 -3.00 17.12 5.90
N GLN A 61 -2.13 16.55 5.05
CA GLN A 61 -2.54 15.72 3.93
C GLN A 61 -3.09 14.38 4.41
N PHE A 62 -2.44 13.76 5.38
CA PHE A 62 -2.94 12.53 5.99
C PHE A 62 -4.32 12.73 6.62
N LYS A 63 -4.49 13.76 7.45
CA LYS A 63 -5.78 14.11 8.04
C LYS A 63 -6.88 14.31 7.00
N LYS A 64 -6.58 15.02 5.91
CA LYS A 64 -7.53 15.22 4.80
C LYS A 64 -7.94 13.92 4.11
N GLN A 65 -7.01 12.95 4.00
CA GLN A 65 -7.32 11.63 3.44
C GLN A 65 -8.22 10.83 4.39
N MET A 66 -7.96 10.85 5.70
CA MET A 66 -8.80 10.17 6.70
C MET A 66 -10.20 10.79 6.80
N GLU A 67 -10.29 12.12 6.78
CA GLU A 67 -11.57 12.84 6.70
C GLU A 67 -12.38 12.43 5.46
N TYR A 68 -11.72 12.30 4.31
CA TYR A 68 -12.36 11.81 3.09
C TYR A 68 -12.90 10.38 3.27
N LEU A 69 -12.07 9.45 3.77
CA LEU A 69 -12.51 8.07 3.99
C LEU A 69 -13.72 8.01 4.94
N HIS A 70 -13.68 8.78 6.04
CA HIS A 70 -14.77 8.85 7.00
C HIS A 70 -16.05 9.39 6.35
N ASN A 71 -15.99 10.53 5.66
CA ASN A 71 -17.14 11.19 5.05
C ASN A 71 -17.75 10.37 3.91
N GLU A 72 -16.95 9.59 3.18
CA GLU A 72 -17.40 8.68 2.14
C GLU A 72 -17.94 7.35 2.68
N GLY A 73 -17.88 7.13 4.00
CA GLY A 73 -18.41 5.93 4.66
C GLY A 73 -17.53 4.68 4.44
N TYR A 74 -16.21 4.85 4.35
CA TYR A 74 -15.29 3.71 4.40
C TYR A 74 -15.19 3.16 5.82
N HIS A 75 -15.17 1.84 5.94
CA HIS A 75 -15.00 1.14 7.21
C HIS A 75 -13.63 0.46 7.26
N THR A 76 -12.78 0.89 8.18
CA THR A 76 -11.50 0.22 8.38
C THR A 76 -11.72 -1.15 9.01
N ILE A 77 -11.08 -2.18 8.43
CA ILE A 77 -11.12 -3.57 8.91
C ILE A 77 -9.73 -4.05 9.30
N SER A 78 -9.67 -5.05 10.17
CA SER A 78 -8.42 -5.69 10.58
C SER A 78 -7.88 -6.64 9.51
N LEU A 79 -6.59 -7.04 9.63
CA LEU A 79 -6.04 -8.09 8.79
C LEU A 79 -6.65 -9.46 9.10
N ASP A 80 -7.13 -9.71 10.32
CA ASP A 80 -7.88 -10.93 10.65
C ASP A 80 -9.22 -10.97 9.93
N ASP A 81 -9.94 -9.85 9.84
CA ASP A 81 -11.16 -9.74 9.05
C ASP A 81 -10.90 -9.99 7.56
N LEU A 82 -9.80 -9.40 7.05
CA LEU A 82 -9.39 -9.60 5.67
C LEU A 82 -9.01 -11.07 5.40
N TYR A 83 -8.29 -11.71 6.33
CA TYR A 83 -7.94 -13.12 6.23
C TYR A 83 -9.18 -14.03 6.21
N ALA A 84 -10.12 -13.79 7.12
CA ALA A 84 -11.37 -14.55 7.17
C ALA A 84 -12.25 -14.33 5.92
N TYR A 85 -12.26 -13.09 5.37
CA TYR A 85 -12.90 -12.82 4.06
C TYR A 85 -12.26 -13.64 2.93
N MET A 86 -10.92 -13.70 2.91
CA MET A 86 -10.16 -14.40 1.85
C MET A 86 -10.32 -15.92 1.90
N THR A 87 -10.41 -16.51 3.11
CA THR A 87 -10.29 -17.96 3.34
C THR A 87 -11.58 -18.63 3.78
N GLU A 88 -12.47 -17.91 4.45
CA GLU A 88 -13.68 -18.46 5.08
C GLU A 88 -14.96 -17.86 4.48
N GLY A 89 -14.85 -16.85 3.61
CA GLY A 89 -16.00 -16.18 3.02
C GLY A 89 -16.73 -15.25 4.00
N LYS A 90 -16.05 -14.73 5.04
CA LYS A 90 -16.63 -13.77 5.97
C LYS A 90 -17.17 -12.55 5.22
N GLU A 91 -18.39 -12.16 5.54
CA GLU A 91 -18.95 -10.90 5.05
C GLU A 91 -18.25 -9.69 5.69
N LEU A 92 -17.93 -8.69 4.87
CA LEU A 92 -17.32 -7.43 5.30
C LEU A 92 -18.36 -6.31 5.33
N PRO A 93 -18.13 -5.24 6.12
CA PRO A 93 -18.98 -4.06 6.05
C PRO A 93 -18.95 -3.41 4.65
N ASP A 94 -19.84 -2.48 4.40
CA ASP A 94 -19.81 -1.68 3.18
C ASP A 94 -18.51 -0.86 3.09
N LYS A 95 -17.99 -0.72 1.86
CA LYS A 95 -16.74 0.01 1.59
C LYS A 95 -15.58 -0.34 2.55
N PRO A 96 -15.21 -1.63 2.68
CA PRO A 96 -14.15 -2.04 3.57
C PRO A 96 -12.80 -1.55 3.06
N ILE A 97 -11.92 -1.14 3.98
CA ILE A 97 -10.55 -0.69 3.68
C ILE A 97 -9.60 -1.10 4.79
N VAL A 98 -8.36 -1.43 4.42
CA VAL A 98 -7.29 -1.68 5.39
C VAL A 98 -6.27 -0.55 5.32
N LEU A 99 -5.88 -0.01 6.47
CA LEU A 99 -4.80 0.96 6.60
C LEU A 99 -3.57 0.25 7.13
N THR A 100 -2.44 0.37 6.42
CA THR A 100 -1.15 -0.20 6.85
C THR A 100 -0.06 0.85 6.84
N PHE A 101 0.85 0.76 7.80
CA PHE A 101 2.02 1.62 7.94
C PHE A 101 3.26 0.73 8.03
N ASP A 102 4.21 0.93 7.12
CA ASP A 102 5.45 0.16 7.10
C ASP A 102 6.53 0.83 7.97
N ASP A 103 7.55 0.05 8.31
CA ASP A 103 8.75 0.39 9.07
C ASP A 103 8.53 0.55 10.58
N GLY A 104 7.43 1.13 11.05
CA GLY A 104 7.16 1.35 12.48
C GLY A 104 7.82 2.61 13.05
N TYR A 105 7.81 3.70 12.28
CA TYR A 105 8.33 5.00 12.70
C TYR A 105 7.57 5.58 13.91
N ILE A 106 8.26 6.37 14.73
CA ILE A 106 7.71 7.00 15.94
C ILE A 106 6.53 7.94 15.64
N ASP A 107 6.51 8.58 14.48
CA ASP A 107 5.43 9.48 14.07
C ASP A 107 4.08 8.74 13.87
N ASN A 108 4.10 7.43 13.66
CA ASN A 108 2.87 6.65 13.65
C ASN A 108 2.20 6.63 15.03
N TYR A 109 2.98 6.71 16.12
CA TYR A 109 2.47 6.88 17.47
C TYR A 109 2.13 8.34 17.79
N GLU A 110 3.03 9.28 17.44
CA GLU A 110 2.90 10.70 17.81
C GLU A 110 1.81 11.43 17.00
N ASP A 111 1.73 11.19 15.69
CA ASP A 111 0.90 11.96 14.75
C ASP A 111 -0.28 11.14 14.19
N VAL A 112 -0.08 9.84 13.83
CA VAL A 112 -1.12 9.02 13.18
C VAL A 112 -2.17 8.54 14.18
N LEU A 113 -1.76 7.98 15.32
CA LEU A 113 -2.67 7.42 16.32
C LEU A 113 -3.79 8.40 16.71
N PRO A 114 -3.52 9.65 17.15
CA PRO A 114 -4.59 10.56 17.55
C PRO A 114 -5.53 10.95 16.41
N ILE A 115 -5.03 10.99 15.17
CA ILE A 115 -5.87 11.29 14.00
C ILE A 115 -6.84 10.12 13.74
N LEU A 116 -6.36 8.88 13.69
CA LEU A 116 -7.22 7.71 13.43
C LEU A 116 -8.21 7.46 14.56
N GLU A 117 -7.82 7.68 15.82
CA GLU A 117 -8.75 7.62 16.97
C GLU A 117 -9.89 8.62 16.84
N SER A 118 -9.63 9.84 16.34
CA SER A 118 -10.66 10.86 16.17
C SER A 118 -11.75 10.47 15.16
N TYR A 119 -11.48 9.50 14.29
CA TYR A 119 -12.41 8.94 13.31
C TYR A 119 -12.85 7.51 13.63
N ASP A 120 -12.49 6.95 14.79
CA ASP A 120 -12.73 5.54 15.18
C ASP A 120 -12.17 4.52 14.16
N MET A 121 -11.05 4.86 13.53
CA MET A 121 -10.37 4.03 12.54
C MET A 121 -9.32 3.13 13.18
N GLN A 122 -9.10 1.96 12.60
CA GLN A 122 -8.05 1.00 12.97
C GLN A 122 -6.98 0.89 11.87
N ALA A 123 -5.79 0.42 12.24
CA ALA A 123 -4.68 0.23 11.31
C ALA A 123 -3.76 -0.92 11.71
N THR A 124 -2.85 -1.30 10.81
CA THR A 124 -1.77 -2.26 11.08
C THR A 124 -0.42 -1.57 10.89
N ILE A 125 0.48 -1.78 11.85
CA ILE A 125 1.88 -1.37 11.78
C ILE A 125 2.71 -2.59 11.41
N PHE A 126 3.40 -2.55 10.28
CA PHE A 126 4.42 -3.54 9.93
C PHE A 126 5.79 -3.07 10.44
N MET A 127 6.21 -3.63 11.56
CA MET A 127 7.40 -3.19 12.32
C MET A 127 8.66 -3.96 11.91
N ILE A 128 9.75 -3.23 11.65
CA ILE A 128 11.09 -3.79 11.53
C ILE A 128 11.56 -4.20 12.93
N SER A 129 11.80 -5.50 13.16
CA SER A 129 12.05 -5.98 14.52
C SER A 129 13.33 -5.45 15.15
N ASP A 130 14.42 -5.29 14.38
CA ASP A 130 15.70 -4.76 14.86
C ASP A 130 15.67 -3.22 15.04
N ALA A 131 14.67 -2.54 14.48
CA ALA A 131 14.51 -1.10 14.65
C ALA A 131 13.79 -0.71 15.95
N VAL A 132 13.15 -1.65 16.64
CA VAL A 132 12.44 -1.39 17.92
C VAL A 132 13.37 -0.77 18.95
N ASN A 133 12.89 0.25 19.68
CA ASN A 133 13.66 1.05 20.65
C ASN A 133 14.80 1.90 20.04
N THR A 134 14.90 2.04 18.72
CA THR A 134 15.88 2.94 18.12
C THR A 134 15.31 4.33 17.88
N LYS A 135 16.16 5.35 17.70
CA LYS A 135 15.83 6.78 17.81
C LYS A 135 14.64 7.27 16.96
N ARG A 136 14.39 6.65 15.80
CA ARG A 136 13.34 7.10 14.86
C ARG A 136 12.12 6.18 14.82
N PHE A 137 12.18 5.11 15.58
CA PHE A 137 11.21 4.03 15.56
C PHE A 137 10.56 3.88 16.93
N MET A 138 9.41 3.27 16.97
CA MET A 138 8.65 3.07 18.20
C MET A 138 9.39 2.15 19.18
N SER A 139 9.27 2.46 20.46
CA SER A 139 9.67 1.58 21.56
C SER A 139 8.63 0.44 21.76
N ILE A 140 9.05 -0.61 22.50
CA ILE A 140 8.13 -1.69 22.90
C ILE A 140 6.89 -1.15 23.62
N ASN A 141 7.05 -0.12 24.45
CA ASN A 141 5.93 0.46 25.20
C ASN A 141 4.94 1.18 24.28
N GLU A 142 5.43 1.93 23.31
CA GLU A 142 4.60 2.60 22.32
C GLU A 142 3.89 1.58 21.41
N LEU A 143 4.58 0.54 20.94
CA LEU A 143 3.96 -0.54 20.18
C LEU A 143 2.84 -1.24 20.97
N LYS A 144 3.04 -1.53 22.25
CA LYS A 144 2.00 -2.11 23.12
C LYS A 144 0.83 -1.14 23.35
N THR A 145 1.10 0.15 23.43
CA THR A 145 0.03 1.16 23.49
C THR A 145 -0.76 1.20 22.20
N MET A 146 -0.09 1.20 21.04
CA MET A 146 -0.74 1.13 19.74
C MET A 146 -1.66 -0.09 19.64
N ASP A 147 -1.17 -1.27 20.02
CA ASP A 147 -1.92 -2.53 19.98
C ASP A 147 -3.17 -2.51 20.88
N ALA A 148 -3.12 -1.83 22.01
CA ALA A 148 -4.29 -1.61 22.88
C ALA A 148 -5.34 -0.64 22.28
N HIS A 149 -4.98 0.15 21.28
CA HIS A 149 -5.80 1.18 20.63
C HIS A 149 -6.22 0.84 19.20
N LYS A 150 -6.46 -0.43 18.89
CA LYS A 150 -6.87 -0.95 17.57
C LYS A 150 -5.79 -0.83 16.46
N PHE A 151 -4.52 -0.66 16.84
CA PHE A 151 -3.39 -0.66 15.91
C PHE A 151 -2.60 -1.95 16.08
N ILE A 152 -2.89 -2.93 15.25
CA ILE A 152 -2.25 -4.24 15.33
C ILE A 152 -0.80 -4.13 14.84
N VAL A 153 0.15 -4.69 15.63
CA VAL A 153 1.57 -4.73 15.28
C VAL A 153 1.90 -6.06 14.63
N GLU A 154 2.52 -6.02 13.45
CA GLU A 154 2.84 -7.14 12.58
C GLU A 154 4.27 -7.02 12.01
N GLY A 155 4.75 -8.01 11.25
CA GLY A 155 6.16 -8.12 10.85
C GLY A 155 6.55 -7.37 9.58
N HIS A 156 7.74 -6.74 9.60
CA HIS A 156 8.39 -6.15 8.41
C HIS A 156 9.82 -6.63 8.25
N THR A 157 10.08 -7.92 8.47
CA THR A 157 11.37 -8.59 8.54
C THR A 157 12.24 -8.14 9.73
N ASN A 158 13.43 -8.73 9.84
CA ASN A 158 14.33 -8.41 10.94
C ASN A 158 15.04 -7.07 10.71
N HIS A 159 15.73 -6.91 9.56
CA HIS A 159 16.58 -5.75 9.27
C HIS A 159 16.11 -4.93 8.05
N HIS A 160 14.90 -5.15 7.56
CA HIS A 160 14.39 -4.49 6.35
C HIS A 160 15.25 -4.76 5.09
N SER A 161 15.82 -5.94 4.98
CA SER A 161 16.63 -6.34 3.83
C SER A 161 15.76 -6.60 2.60
N ILE A 162 16.21 -6.21 1.40
CA ILE A 162 15.55 -6.60 0.15
C ILE A 162 15.77 -8.11 -0.07
N LEU A 163 14.78 -8.91 0.30
CA LEU A 163 14.88 -10.37 0.41
C LEU A 163 15.36 -11.07 -0.86
N THR A 164 15.03 -10.52 -2.04
CA THR A 164 15.50 -11.07 -3.34
C THR A 164 16.95 -10.76 -3.66
N ARG A 165 17.65 -9.99 -2.82
CA ARG A 165 19.04 -9.53 -3.04
C ARG A 165 20.02 -9.97 -1.97
N ILE A 166 19.55 -10.62 -0.92
CA ILE A 166 20.41 -11.16 0.14
C ILE A 166 20.80 -12.61 -0.14
N ASP A 167 21.79 -13.11 0.57
CA ASP A 167 22.16 -14.52 0.56
C ASP A 167 20.98 -15.37 1.04
N PRO A 168 20.58 -16.43 0.30
CA PRO A 168 19.48 -17.30 0.69
C PRO A 168 19.60 -17.87 2.12
N SER A 169 20.81 -18.11 2.62
CA SER A 169 21.02 -18.57 3.99
C SER A 169 20.59 -17.59 5.07
N LYS A 170 20.35 -16.32 4.73
CA LYS A 170 19.87 -15.28 5.65
C LYS A 170 18.35 -15.12 5.66
N LEU A 171 17.63 -15.73 4.72
CA LEU A 171 16.19 -15.56 4.56
C LEU A 171 15.41 -15.97 5.80
N ASP A 172 15.76 -17.09 6.42
CA ASP A 172 15.12 -17.56 7.64
C ASP A 172 15.28 -16.56 8.80
N ASN A 173 16.47 -15.98 8.95
CA ASN A 173 16.70 -14.97 9.99
C ASN A 173 15.93 -13.67 9.72
N GLU A 174 15.82 -13.26 8.47
CA GLU A 174 15.01 -12.07 8.11
C GLU A 174 13.53 -12.31 8.34
N ILE A 175 13.00 -13.44 7.94
CA ILE A 175 11.56 -13.72 7.96
C ILE A 175 11.13 -14.27 9.32
N LYS A 176 11.64 -15.48 9.66
CA LYS A 176 11.28 -16.15 10.92
C LYS A 176 11.92 -15.49 12.13
N GLY A 177 13.19 -15.11 12.05
CA GLY A 177 13.90 -14.42 13.14
C GLY A 177 13.23 -13.09 13.51
N GLY A 178 12.81 -12.29 12.51
CA GLY A 178 12.03 -11.06 12.72
C GLY A 178 10.70 -11.32 13.40
N LYS A 179 9.96 -12.36 12.97
CA LYS A 179 8.70 -12.79 13.61
C LYS A 179 8.91 -13.15 15.07
N ASP A 180 9.87 -14.05 15.35
CA ASP A 180 10.13 -14.55 16.71
C ASP A 180 10.54 -13.41 17.66
N THR A 181 11.33 -12.46 17.17
CA THR A 181 11.74 -11.26 17.92
C THR A 181 10.51 -10.39 18.28
N LEU A 182 9.66 -10.07 17.31
CA LEU A 182 8.47 -9.26 17.58
C LEU A 182 7.47 -10.00 18.49
N GLN A 183 7.28 -11.30 18.31
CA GLN A 183 6.46 -12.11 19.22
C GLN A 183 6.95 -12.04 20.67
N ALA A 184 8.28 -12.11 20.87
CA ALA A 184 8.86 -11.97 22.20
C ALA A 184 8.63 -10.57 22.80
N PHE A 185 8.69 -9.49 21.99
CA PHE A 185 8.43 -8.13 22.45
C PHE A 185 6.96 -7.87 22.76
N MET A 186 6.08 -8.34 21.89
CA MET A 186 4.64 -8.07 21.99
C MET A 186 3.90 -9.05 22.92
N GLY A 187 4.44 -10.26 23.12
CA GLY A 187 3.80 -11.30 23.90
C GLY A 187 2.55 -11.91 23.23
N LYS A 188 2.45 -11.78 21.91
CA LYS A 188 1.33 -12.28 21.09
C LYS A 188 1.84 -12.85 19.76
N PRO A 189 1.02 -13.63 19.02
CA PRO A 189 1.35 -14.03 17.65
C PRO A 189 1.56 -12.82 16.74
N ILE A 190 2.47 -12.98 15.78
CA ILE A 190 2.69 -12.08 14.64
C ILE A 190 2.35 -12.89 13.39
N ASP A 191 1.23 -12.58 12.75
CA ASP A 191 0.61 -13.46 11.75
C ASP A 191 0.72 -12.94 10.32
N TYR A 192 1.11 -11.68 10.13
CA TYR A 192 1.15 -11.02 8.85
C TYR A 192 2.51 -10.40 8.58
N LEU A 193 2.93 -10.39 7.30
CA LEU A 193 4.22 -9.84 6.87
C LEU A 193 4.03 -8.83 5.74
N ALA A 194 4.72 -7.69 5.80
CA ALA A 194 4.97 -6.88 4.61
C ALA A 194 6.42 -7.11 4.14
N TYR A 195 6.59 -7.38 2.85
CA TYR A 195 7.95 -7.55 2.29
C TYR A 195 8.61 -6.19 2.08
N PRO A 196 9.86 -5.97 2.53
CA PRO A 196 10.61 -4.75 2.25
C PRO A 196 10.66 -4.42 0.75
N GLY A 197 10.15 -3.23 0.38
CA GLY A 197 10.00 -2.82 -1.01
C GLY A 197 9.05 -3.68 -1.85
N GLY A 198 8.31 -4.61 -1.23
CA GLY A 198 7.38 -5.53 -1.89
C GLY A 198 8.04 -6.67 -2.66
N PHE A 199 9.39 -6.78 -2.67
CA PHE A 199 10.13 -7.77 -3.45
C PHE A 199 10.03 -9.16 -2.83
N ASN A 200 9.54 -10.10 -3.63
CA ASN A 200 9.39 -11.49 -3.24
C ASN A 200 9.57 -12.43 -4.46
N ASN A 201 9.67 -13.73 -4.21
CA ASN A 201 9.64 -14.79 -5.20
C ASN A 201 9.06 -16.06 -4.57
N ALA A 202 8.93 -17.14 -5.34
CA ALA A 202 8.31 -18.39 -4.86
C ALA A 202 9.02 -18.99 -3.62
N GLU A 203 10.35 -18.89 -3.53
CA GLU A 203 11.13 -19.38 -2.39
C GLU A 203 10.84 -18.55 -1.13
N ILE A 204 10.87 -17.21 -1.24
CA ILE A 204 10.56 -16.30 -0.15
C ILE A 204 9.12 -16.53 0.35
N GLN A 205 8.14 -16.67 -0.56
CA GLN A 205 6.75 -17.00 -0.21
C GLN A 205 6.64 -18.34 0.53
N ARG A 206 7.37 -19.36 0.10
CA ARG A 206 7.41 -20.65 0.78
C ARG A 206 7.97 -20.53 2.21
N ILE A 207 9.11 -19.85 2.38
CA ILE A 207 9.72 -19.61 3.70
C ILE A 207 8.76 -18.81 4.58
N THR A 208 8.07 -17.80 4.04
CA THR A 208 7.07 -17.00 4.77
C THR A 208 5.93 -17.88 5.29
N SER A 209 5.41 -18.76 4.43
CA SER A 209 4.36 -19.74 4.82
C SER A 209 4.85 -20.72 5.89
N GLU A 210 6.03 -21.30 5.69
CA GLU A 210 6.63 -22.25 6.63
C GLU A 210 7.01 -21.62 7.98
N SER A 211 7.26 -20.30 8.00
CA SER A 211 7.45 -19.51 9.22
C SER A 211 6.15 -19.25 9.97
N GLY A 212 5.00 -19.70 9.44
CA GLY A 212 3.69 -19.60 10.08
C GLY A 212 3.05 -18.21 9.96
N TYR A 213 3.40 -17.41 8.96
CA TYR A 213 2.60 -16.25 8.58
C TYR A 213 1.34 -16.68 7.83
N LYS A 214 0.22 -16.02 8.07
CA LYS A 214 -1.08 -16.27 7.40
C LYS A 214 -1.19 -15.58 6.05
N MET A 215 -0.69 -14.33 5.95
CA MET A 215 -0.67 -13.54 4.71
C MET A 215 0.61 -12.72 4.63
N ALA A 216 1.00 -12.38 3.38
CA ALA A 216 2.08 -11.43 3.16
C ALA A 216 1.76 -10.45 2.01
N PHE A 217 2.23 -9.21 2.17
CA PHE A 217 1.90 -8.08 1.34
C PHE A 217 3.08 -7.58 0.53
N THR A 218 2.78 -7.20 -0.72
CA THR A 218 3.72 -6.54 -1.64
C THR A 218 3.39 -5.04 -1.72
N VAL A 219 4.03 -4.34 -2.66
CA VAL A 219 3.64 -2.97 -3.09
C VAL A 219 3.09 -2.96 -4.53
N THR A 220 2.81 -4.13 -5.09
CA THR A 220 2.13 -4.23 -6.38
C THR A 220 0.75 -3.60 -6.28
N PRO A 221 0.41 -2.63 -7.13
CA PRO A 221 -0.89 -1.97 -7.07
C PRO A 221 -2.05 -2.95 -7.30
N GLY A 222 -3.11 -2.81 -6.53
CA GLY A 222 -4.31 -3.62 -6.67
C GLY A 222 -5.15 -3.66 -5.42
N THR A 223 -6.25 -4.42 -5.48
CA THR A 223 -7.15 -4.71 -4.36
C THR A 223 -7.09 -6.19 -3.98
N VAL A 224 -7.30 -6.50 -2.72
CA VAL A 224 -7.29 -7.88 -2.20
C VAL A 224 -8.67 -8.49 -2.39
N LYS A 225 -8.70 -9.73 -2.94
CA LYS A 225 -9.94 -10.48 -3.22
C LYS A 225 -9.73 -11.98 -3.11
N PRO A 226 -10.77 -12.76 -2.80
CA PRO A 226 -10.67 -14.21 -2.71
C PRO A 226 -10.06 -14.85 -3.95
N GLY A 227 -9.28 -15.92 -3.75
CA GLY A 227 -8.60 -16.66 -4.81
C GLY A 227 -7.21 -16.11 -5.20
N GLN A 228 -6.77 -14.99 -4.64
CA GLN A 228 -5.39 -14.53 -4.80
C GLN A 228 -4.42 -15.33 -3.92
N ASN A 229 -3.12 -15.28 -4.29
CA ASN A 229 -2.06 -15.86 -3.49
C ASN A 229 -1.91 -15.07 -2.18
N LEU A 230 -2.14 -15.73 -1.04
CA LEU A 230 -2.06 -15.13 0.29
C LEU A 230 -0.68 -14.55 0.62
N TYR A 231 0.37 -15.03 -0.03
CA TYR A 231 1.76 -14.59 0.20
C TYR A 231 2.27 -13.59 -0.84
N ALA A 232 1.37 -12.98 -1.62
CA ALA A 232 1.72 -11.94 -2.59
C ALA A 232 0.57 -10.94 -2.79
N LEU A 233 -0.05 -10.50 -1.70
CA LEU A 233 -1.22 -9.62 -1.74
C LEU A 233 -0.83 -8.20 -2.16
N PRO A 234 -1.63 -7.54 -3.02
CA PRO A 234 -1.36 -6.20 -3.49
C PRO A 234 -1.69 -5.13 -2.44
N ARG A 235 -1.05 -3.98 -2.53
CA ARG A 235 -1.38 -2.79 -1.76
C ARG A 235 -1.36 -1.53 -2.62
N LEU A 236 -2.03 -0.49 -2.17
CA LEU A 236 -2.01 0.85 -2.78
C LEU A 236 -1.05 1.73 -1.99
N ALA A 237 0.18 1.87 -2.46
CA ALA A 237 1.18 2.70 -1.82
C ALA A 237 0.80 4.19 -1.93
N ILE A 238 0.87 4.93 -0.82
CA ILE A 238 0.55 6.35 -0.74
C ILE A 238 1.85 7.14 -0.58
N PHE A 239 2.05 8.13 -1.43
CA PHE A 239 3.27 8.93 -1.49
C PHE A 239 2.97 10.42 -1.29
N GLN A 240 3.97 11.12 -0.74
CA GLN A 240 4.05 12.57 -0.85
C GLN A 240 4.51 12.93 -2.28
N GLY A 241 3.76 13.75 -2.96
CA GLY A 241 4.09 14.25 -4.29
C GLY A 241 3.56 15.68 -4.42
N ASP A 242 3.60 16.26 -5.61
CA ASP A 242 3.09 17.62 -5.85
C ASP A 242 1.57 17.73 -5.61
N THR A 243 0.83 16.64 -5.79
CA THR A 243 -0.62 16.56 -5.59
C THR A 243 -1.00 15.32 -4.78
N PRO A 244 -0.60 15.21 -3.50
CA PRO A 244 -0.73 13.97 -2.72
C PRO A 244 -2.19 13.52 -2.54
N TYR A 245 -3.12 14.46 -2.35
CA TYR A 245 -4.54 14.13 -2.25
C TYR A 245 -5.13 13.59 -3.56
N LEU A 246 -4.80 14.18 -4.70
CA LEU A 246 -5.25 13.70 -6.01
C LEU A 246 -4.68 12.32 -6.30
N SER A 247 -3.39 12.09 -6.01
CA SER A 247 -2.74 10.79 -6.15
C SER A 247 -3.42 9.73 -5.28
N PHE A 248 -3.71 10.03 -4.01
CA PHE A 248 -4.48 9.17 -3.12
C PHE A 248 -5.84 8.82 -3.71
N TRP A 249 -6.62 9.83 -4.13
CA TRP A 249 -7.94 9.64 -4.71
C TRP A 249 -7.89 8.76 -5.98
N MET A 250 -6.95 9.02 -6.87
CA MET A 250 -6.76 8.21 -8.09
C MET A 250 -6.39 6.76 -7.75
N ARG A 251 -5.47 6.53 -6.81
CA ARG A 251 -5.08 5.19 -6.39
C ARG A 251 -6.24 4.42 -5.79
N LEU A 252 -7.07 5.08 -4.98
CA LEU A 252 -8.22 4.47 -4.36
C LEU A 252 -9.33 4.13 -5.39
N HIS A 253 -9.64 5.05 -6.32
CA HIS A 253 -10.76 4.87 -7.26
C HIS A 253 -10.39 4.27 -8.60
N CYS A 254 -9.13 4.39 -9.02
CA CYS A 254 -8.64 3.89 -10.30
C CYS A 254 -7.67 2.70 -10.14
N ALA A 255 -7.68 2.01 -9.00
CA ALA A 255 -6.78 0.89 -8.74
C ALA A 255 -6.71 -0.15 -9.89
N PRO A 256 -7.82 -0.61 -10.50
CA PRO A 256 -7.76 -1.54 -11.63
C PRO A 256 -7.02 -0.98 -12.84
N PHE A 257 -7.21 0.31 -13.15
CA PHE A 257 -6.49 0.97 -14.24
C PHE A 257 -5.00 1.10 -13.94
N ILE A 258 -4.64 1.49 -12.72
CA ILE A 258 -3.25 1.58 -12.29
C ILE A 258 -2.57 0.21 -12.34
N THR A 259 -3.25 -0.84 -11.87
CA THR A 259 -2.76 -2.22 -11.97
C THR A 259 -2.47 -2.61 -13.42
N TYR A 260 -3.41 -2.32 -14.34
CA TYR A 260 -3.25 -2.61 -15.78
C TYR A 260 -2.06 -1.85 -16.39
N THR A 261 -1.90 -0.56 -16.07
CA THR A 261 -0.77 0.23 -16.59
C THR A 261 0.58 -0.28 -16.06
N TRP A 262 0.64 -0.72 -14.82
CA TRP A 262 1.83 -1.34 -14.25
C TRP A 262 2.18 -2.67 -14.95
N GLN A 263 1.20 -3.56 -15.12
CA GLN A 263 1.38 -4.83 -15.83
C GLN A 263 1.83 -4.62 -17.29
N LEU A 264 1.22 -3.64 -17.97
CA LEU A 264 1.63 -3.29 -19.34
C LEU A 264 3.07 -2.79 -19.37
N ARG A 265 3.46 -1.93 -18.42
CA ARG A 265 4.82 -1.42 -18.32
C ARG A 265 5.84 -2.53 -18.07
N ASP A 266 5.54 -3.45 -17.16
CA ASP A 266 6.42 -4.58 -16.85
C ASP A 266 6.52 -5.52 -18.08
N THR A 267 5.40 -5.83 -18.71
CA THR A 267 5.38 -6.61 -19.96
C THR A 267 6.27 -5.97 -21.05
N LEU A 268 6.18 -4.65 -21.21
CA LEU A 268 7.03 -3.92 -22.17
C LEU A 268 8.50 -4.00 -21.81
N ARG A 269 8.84 -3.89 -20.53
CA ARG A 269 10.24 -4.02 -20.04
C ARG A 269 10.79 -5.41 -20.28
N ASP A 270 10.04 -6.45 -19.94
CA ASP A 270 10.43 -7.85 -20.08
C ASP A 270 10.64 -8.23 -21.56
N ASN A 271 9.89 -7.60 -22.48
CA ASN A 271 10.05 -7.75 -23.92
C ASN A 271 11.09 -6.78 -24.54
N GLY A 272 11.86 -6.05 -23.74
CA GLY A 272 12.93 -5.17 -24.20
C GLY A 272 12.52 -3.78 -24.66
N PHE A 273 11.21 -3.43 -24.58
CA PHE A 273 10.66 -2.12 -24.97
C PHE A 273 10.78 -1.07 -23.86
N THR A 274 11.98 -0.91 -23.28
CA THR A 274 12.23 -0.07 -22.09
C THR A 274 11.87 1.40 -22.30
N LYS A 275 12.08 1.95 -23.51
CA LYS A 275 11.71 3.34 -23.85
C LYS A 275 10.18 3.53 -23.86
N LEU A 276 9.43 2.58 -24.40
CA LEU A 276 7.96 2.63 -24.38
C LEU A 276 7.41 2.45 -22.97
N ALA A 277 7.99 1.55 -22.21
CA ALA A 277 7.65 1.38 -20.80
C ALA A 277 7.86 2.67 -19.98
N GLY A 278 8.90 3.45 -20.29
CA GLY A 278 9.19 4.74 -19.65
C GLY A 278 8.15 5.85 -19.96
N LEU A 279 7.34 5.70 -21.00
CA LEU A 279 6.27 6.65 -21.32
C LEU A 279 4.97 6.39 -20.53
N ILE A 280 4.85 5.23 -19.89
CA ILE A 280 3.69 4.90 -19.05
C ILE A 280 3.91 5.51 -17.67
N PRO A 281 3.08 6.47 -17.24
CA PRO A 281 3.25 7.12 -15.94
C PRO A 281 3.03 6.13 -14.79
N LEU A 282 3.78 6.31 -13.72
CA LEU A 282 3.54 5.70 -12.42
C LEU A 282 2.64 6.68 -11.63
N PHE A 283 1.37 6.36 -11.54
CA PHE A 283 0.43 7.13 -10.72
C PHE A 283 0.62 6.82 -9.24
#